data_a05fee02056f50964329e55ca5cdd225
#
_entry.id   a05fee02056f50964329e55ca5cdd225
#
_cell.length_a   1.000
_cell.length_b   1.000
_cell.length_c   1.000
_cell.angle_alpha   90.00
_cell.angle_beta   90.00
_cell.angle_gamma   90.00
#
_symmetry.space_group_name_H-M   'P 1'
#
loop_
_entity.id
_entity.type
_entity.pdbx_description
1 polymer ?
#
loop_
_entity_poly.entity_id
_entity_poly.type
_entity_poly.pdbx_seq_one_letter_code
_entity_poly.pdbx_strand_id
1 'polypeptide(L)'
;MKLHEWKTRIQSGEHLLGTMVTTFASADLPKILKACGFDFFIIDCEHGSFTTREVADMICVARAIELPGMVRIPELRREHVLHKIGRAHV
;
A
#
# COMPACT_ATOMS: atom_id res chain seq x y z
N MET A 1 12.30 -0.90 2.94
CA MET A 1 12.42 0.56 3.19
C MET A 1 11.24 1.02 4.03
N LYS A 2 11.48 1.85 5.00
CA LYS A 2 10.42 2.40 5.84
C LYS A 2 9.71 3.55 5.12
N LEU A 3 8.47 3.82 5.52
CA LEU A 3 7.65 4.83 4.84
C LEU A 3 8.27 6.23 4.85
N HIS A 4 8.88 6.64 5.97
CA HIS A 4 9.51 7.96 6.03
C HIS A 4 10.75 8.07 5.16
N GLU A 5 11.46 6.98 4.94
CA GLU A 5 12.61 6.92 4.03
C GLU A 5 12.16 7.08 2.57
N TRP A 6 11.00 6.58 2.25
CA TRP A 6 10.41 6.66 0.91
C TRP A 6 10.26 8.11 0.46
N LYS A 7 9.71 8.97 1.33
CA LYS A 7 9.55 10.39 1.04
C LYS A 7 10.91 11.08 0.82
N THR A 8 11.85 10.82 1.70
CA THR A 8 13.19 11.41 1.63
C THR A 8 13.90 11.02 0.34
N ARG A 9 13.81 9.75 -0.03
CA ARG A 9 14.46 9.24 -1.24
C ARG A 9 13.85 9.85 -2.51
N ILE A 10 12.53 10.00 -2.57
CA ILE A 10 11.88 10.66 -3.71
C ILE A 10 12.28 12.12 -3.80
N GLN A 11 12.29 12.84 -2.68
CA GLN A 11 12.66 14.26 -2.65
C GLN A 11 14.12 14.49 -3.04
N SER A 12 14.99 13.53 -2.83
CA SER A 12 16.39 13.61 -3.24
C SER A 12 16.61 13.30 -4.72
N GLY A 13 15.55 13.03 -5.49
CA GLY A 13 15.63 12.74 -6.91
C GLY A 13 15.87 11.28 -7.23
N GLU A 14 15.81 10.39 -6.26
CA GLU A 14 15.99 8.97 -6.45
C GLU A 14 14.77 8.35 -7.16
N HIS A 15 15.03 7.45 -8.10
CA HIS A 15 13.96 6.74 -8.80
C HIS A 15 13.54 5.51 -8.01
N LEU A 16 12.25 5.42 -7.70
CA LEU A 16 11.67 4.27 -7.03
C LEU A 16 10.69 3.57 -7.96
N LEU A 17 10.69 2.24 -7.92
CA LEU A 17 9.80 1.41 -8.73
C LEU A 17 8.63 0.96 -7.88
N GLY A 18 7.42 1.31 -8.34
CA GLY A 18 6.19 0.90 -7.67
C GLY A 18 5.21 0.24 -8.63
N THR A 19 4.18 -0.35 -8.06
CA THR A 19 3.11 -0.96 -8.84
C THR A 19 1.76 -0.69 -8.20
N MET A 20 0.71 -0.78 -9.00
CA MET A 20 -0.66 -0.63 -8.54
C MET A 20 -1.34 -2.00 -8.45
N VAL A 21 -1.96 -2.28 -7.31
CA VAL A 21 -2.71 -3.51 -7.07
C VAL A 21 -4.19 -3.21 -7.28
N THR A 22 -4.79 -3.83 -8.31
CA THR A 22 -6.16 -3.52 -8.71
C THR A 22 -7.10 -4.72 -8.67
N THR A 23 -6.59 -5.94 -8.79
CA THR A 23 -7.42 -7.11 -8.96
C THR A 23 -7.14 -8.21 -7.95
N PHE A 24 -5.89 -8.49 -7.68
CA PHE A 24 -5.47 -9.62 -6.87
C PHE A 24 -5.19 -9.19 -5.44
N ALA A 25 -5.84 -9.84 -4.47
CA ALA A 25 -5.65 -9.58 -3.05
C ALA A 25 -5.12 -10.82 -2.36
N SER A 26 -3.98 -10.69 -1.70
CA SER A 26 -3.39 -11.76 -0.90
C SER A 26 -2.44 -11.16 0.13
N ALA A 27 -2.43 -11.71 1.33
CA ALA A 27 -1.46 -11.32 2.34
C ALA A 27 -0.02 -11.59 1.91
N ASP A 28 0.17 -12.52 0.97
CA ASP A 28 1.51 -12.84 0.45
C ASP A 28 1.97 -11.91 -0.66
N LEU A 29 1.07 -11.12 -1.25
CA LEU A 29 1.41 -10.25 -2.35
C LEU A 29 2.53 -9.25 -2.02
N PRO A 30 2.52 -8.57 -0.88
CA PRO A 30 3.64 -7.67 -0.54
C PRO A 30 4.99 -8.36 -0.51
N LYS A 31 5.05 -9.61 -0.05
CA LYS A 31 6.28 -10.39 -0.02
C LYS A 31 6.79 -10.66 -1.43
N ILE A 32 5.88 -11.00 -2.33
CA ILE A 32 6.20 -11.26 -3.73
C ILE A 32 6.72 -9.99 -4.39
N LEU A 33 6.04 -8.86 -4.17
CA LEU A 33 6.43 -7.58 -4.73
C LEU A 33 7.83 -7.16 -4.25
N LYS A 34 8.10 -7.32 -2.97
CA LYS A 34 9.42 -7.00 -2.43
C LYS A 34 10.50 -7.90 -3.03
N ALA A 35 10.22 -9.19 -3.17
CA ALA A 35 11.15 -10.13 -3.79
C ALA A 35 11.43 -9.81 -5.25
N CYS A 36 10.46 -9.24 -5.95
CA CYS A 36 10.59 -8.80 -7.34
C CYS A 36 11.33 -7.47 -7.51
N GLY A 37 11.67 -6.80 -6.42
CA GLY A 37 12.42 -5.56 -6.47
C GLY A 37 11.58 -4.28 -6.47
N PHE A 38 10.29 -4.37 -6.19
CA PHE A 38 9.46 -3.18 -6.06
C PHE A 38 9.78 -2.45 -4.76
N ASP A 39 9.78 -1.12 -4.84
CA ASP A 39 10.07 -0.26 -3.69
C ASP A 39 8.81 0.14 -2.93
N PHE A 40 7.65 0.05 -3.58
CA PHE A 40 6.37 0.37 -2.96
C PHE A 40 5.23 -0.18 -3.82
N PHE A 41 4.01 -0.14 -3.26
CA PHE A 41 2.80 -0.48 -4.02
C PHE A 41 1.63 0.40 -3.58
N ILE A 42 0.64 0.51 -4.45
CA ILE A 42 -0.60 1.24 -4.18
C ILE A 42 -1.77 0.29 -4.39
N ILE A 43 -2.62 0.15 -3.37
CA ILE A 43 -3.86 -0.62 -3.49
C ILE A 43 -4.94 0.32 -4.02
N ASP A 44 -5.46 0.02 -5.20
CA ASP A 44 -6.48 0.86 -5.83
C ASP A 44 -7.87 0.42 -5.38
N CYS A 45 -8.42 1.12 -4.39
CA CYS A 45 -9.77 0.90 -3.91
C CYS A 45 -10.81 1.70 -4.70
N GLU A 46 -10.38 2.55 -5.63
CA GLU A 46 -11.29 3.30 -6.49
C GLU A 46 -11.81 2.42 -7.63
N HIS A 47 -10.94 1.63 -8.25
CA HIS A 47 -11.28 0.77 -9.37
C HIS A 47 -11.23 -0.71 -9.04
N GLY A 48 -10.68 -1.08 -7.89
CA GLY A 48 -10.60 -2.46 -7.43
C GLY A 48 -11.73 -2.80 -6.47
N SER A 49 -12.04 -4.09 -6.36
CA SER A 49 -13.12 -4.61 -5.50
C SER A 49 -12.58 -5.22 -4.21
N PHE A 50 -11.71 -4.50 -3.53
CA PHE A 50 -11.10 -5.01 -2.30
C PHE A 50 -11.99 -4.77 -1.09
N THR A 51 -12.07 -5.77 -0.21
CA THR A 51 -12.69 -5.60 1.11
C THR A 51 -11.73 -4.88 2.04
N THR A 52 -12.26 -4.29 3.10
CA THR A 52 -11.44 -3.65 4.12
C THR A 52 -10.46 -4.65 4.75
N ARG A 53 -10.90 -5.89 4.94
CA ARG A 53 -10.04 -6.94 5.49
C ARG A 53 -8.87 -7.27 4.58
N GLU A 54 -9.12 -7.37 3.28
CA GLU A 54 -8.05 -7.63 2.32
C GLU A 54 -7.02 -6.51 2.31
N VAL A 55 -7.46 -5.26 2.35
CA VAL A 55 -6.58 -4.10 2.43
C VAL A 55 -5.76 -4.13 3.71
N ALA A 56 -6.41 -4.36 4.84
CA ALA A 56 -5.74 -4.41 6.14
C ALA A 56 -4.67 -5.51 6.19
N ASP A 57 -4.98 -6.69 5.67
CA ASP A 57 -4.02 -7.80 5.66
C ASP A 57 -2.78 -7.47 4.82
N MET A 58 -2.96 -6.92 3.63
CA MET A 58 -1.84 -6.53 2.78
C MET A 58 -0.97 -5.45 3.41
N ILE A 59 -1.58 -4.42 3.97
CA ILE A 59 -0.84 -3.33 4.63
C ILE A 59 -0.11 -3.84 5.87
N CYS A 60 -0.74 -4.72 6.64
CA CYS A 60 -0.12 -5.30 7.83
C CYS A 60 1.17 -6.06 7.48
N VAL A 61 1.10 -6.91 6.47
CA VAL A 61 2.27 -7.67 6.01
C VAL A 61 3.33 -6.72 5.44
N ALA A 62 2.92 -5.75 4.64
CA ALA A 62 3.83 -4.78 4.05
C ALA A 62 4.62 -4.02 5.13
N ARG A 63 3.96 -3.61 6.20
CA ARG A 63 4.64 -2.94 7.32
C ARG A 63 5.63 -3.86 8.02
N ALA A 64 5.28 -5.11 8.20
CA ALA A 64 6.15 -6.09 8.86
C ALA A 64 7.45 -6.32 8.08
N ILE A 65 7.40 -6.24 6.74
CA ILE A 65 8.58 -6.43 5.88
C ILE A 65 9.19 -5.11 5.40
N GLU A 66 8.72 -4.00 5.94
CA GLU A 66 9.20 -2.65 5.59
C GLU A 66 9.08 -2.32 4.10
N LEU A 67 7.96 -2.70 3.48
CA LEU A 67 7.61 -2.31 2.12
C LEU A 67 6.50 -1.26 2.21
N PRO A 68 6.74 -0.02 1.76
CA PRO A 68 5.70 1.00 1.79
C PRO A 68 4.49 0.61 0.96
N GLY A 69 3.32 0.64 1.58
CA GLY A 69 2.05 0.37 0.91
C GLY A 69 1.10 1.53 1.13
N MET A 70 0.42 1.94 0.08
CA MET A 70 -0.53 3.05 0.11
C MET A 70 -1.88 2.58 -0.40
N VAL A 71 -2.93 3.29 -0.01
CA VAL A 71 -4.28 2.98 -0.44
C VAL A 71 -4.87 4.19 -1.15
N ARG A 72 -5.36 3.97 -2.37
CA ARG A 72 -6.09 4.98 -3.12
C ARG A 72 -7.58 4.80 -2.87
N ILE A 73 -8.22 5.82 -2.29
CA ILE A 73 -9.65 5.78 -1.98
C ILE A 73 -10.41 6.65 -2.98
N PRO A 74 -11.68 6.28 -3.33
CA PRO A 74 -12.43 6.99 -4.36
C PRO A 74 -12.78 8.42 -3.99
N GLU A 75 -13.01 8.68 -2.71
CA GLU A 75 -13.26 10.03 -2.26
C GLU A 75 -12.83 10.19 -0.80
N LEU A 76 -12.44 11.41 -0.45
CA LEU A 76 -11.94 11.70 0.88
C LEU A 76 -13.11 12.02 1.82
N ARG A 77 -13.88 11.01 2.18
CA ARG A 77 -14.93 11.10 3.17
C ARG A 77 -14.45 10.55 4.49
N ARG A 78 -15.00 11.08 5.59
CA ARG A 78 -14.59 10.67 6.92
C ARG A 78 -14.74 9.16 7.14
N GLU A 79 -15.88 8.59 6.77
CA GLU A 79 -16.11 7.16 6.94
C GLU A 79 -15.11 6.31 6.15
N HIS A 80 -14.72 6.74 4.95
CA HIS A 80 -13.73 6.00 4.15
C HIS A 80 -12.35 6.07 4.79
N VAL A 81 -11.97 7.25 5.25
CA VAL A 81 -10.67 7.45 5.88
C VAL A 81 -10.57 6.64 7.17
N LEU A 82 -11.57 6.74 8.04
CA LEU A 82 -11.59 6.00 9.30
C LEU A 82 -11.65 4.49 9.08
N HIS A 83 -12.39 4.05 8.09
CA HIS A 83 -12.55 2.63 7.80
C HIS A 83 -11.28 2.00 7.27
N LYS A 84 -10.62 2.67 6.33
CA LYS A 84 -9.43 2.12 5.68
C LYS A 84 -8.13 2.45 6.42
N ILE A 85 -7.95 3.68 6.85
CA ILE A 85 -6.73 4.10 7.53
C ILE A 85 -6.72 3.64 8.99
N GLY A 86 -7.85 3.75 9.68
CA GLY A 86 -7.97 3.31 11.07
C GLY A 86 -7.62 1.84 11.26
N ARG A 87 -7.90 1.00 10.28
CA ARG A 87 -7.58 -0.43 10.31
C ARG A 87 -6.21 -0.74 9.72
N ALA A 88 -5.84 -0.08 8.65
CA ALA A 88 -4.63 -0.39 7.89
C ALA A 88 -3.44 0.49 8.29
N HIS A 89 -3.67 1.61 8.91
CA HIS A 89 -2.64 2.55 9.32
C HIS A 89 -1.70 2.93 8.17
N VAL A 90 -2.30 3.36 7.11
CA VAL A 90 -1.57 3.77 5.91
C VAL A 90 -0.80 5.08 6.14
#